data_5b43b275361a5d37a8665babb1f861ab
#
_entry.id   5b43b275361a5d37a8665babb1f861ab
#
_cell.length_a   1.000
_cell.length_b   1.000
_cell.length_c   1.000
_cell.angle_alpha   90.00
_cell.angle_beta   90.00
_cell.angle_gamma   90.00
#
_symmetry.space_group_name_H-M   'P 1'
#
loop_
_entity.id
_entity.type
_entity.pdbx_description
1 polymer ?
#
loop_
_entity_poly.entity_id
_entity_poly.type
_entity_poly.pdbx_seq_one_letter_code
_entity_poly.pdbx_strand_id
1 'polypeptide(L)'
;MTGKAPYTAHEIALWLKNWAATGDEDESEDLTNLKMQKLLYFAQGRYLAQYGTPLFSDRIEAWQHGPVVPDVYREMKYQPSKLAPSDDYDFGHLDKRTQSFLVGIWNSYGQYSACKLRDMTHQHGPWSRYFDPGKRGVEIPQAAIKEYFAGPEA
;
A
#
# COMPACT_ATOMS: atom_id res chain seq x y z
N MET A 1 19.17 12.60 6.05
CA MET A 1 17.81 12.99 6.48
C MET A 1 16.80 12.52 5.47
N THR A 2 15.86 11.71 5.91
CA THR A 2 14.71 11.39 5.06
C THR A 2 13.81 12.62 5.01
N GLY A 3 13.45 13.05 3.80
CA GLY A 3 12.51 14.14 3.63
C GLY A 3 11.16 13.83 4.27
N LYS A 4 10.42 14.88 4.61
CA LYS A 4 9.07 14.73 5.13
C LYS A 4 8.18 14.14 4.04
N ALA A 5 7.36 13.15 4.40
CA ALA A 5 6.42 12.55 3.47
C ALA A 5 5.36 13.58 3.03
N PRO A 6 5.00 13.62 1.74
CA PRO A 6 4.00 14.57 1.25
C PRO A 6 2.57 14.25 1.70
N TYR A 7 2.29 13.00 2.03
CA TYR A 7 0.94 12.56 2.35
C TYR A 7 0.91 11.60 3.53
N THR A 8 -0.28 11.35 4.06
CA THR A 8 -0.52 10.25 5.01
C THR A 8 -0.97 9.01 4.22
N ALA A 9 -0.80 7.84 4.83
CA ALA A 9 -1.29 6.61 4.22
C ALA A 9 -2.82 6.64 4.04
N HIS A 10 -3.54 7.31 4.94
CA HIS A 10 -4.98 7.51 4.81
C HIS A 10 -5.34 8.22 3.50
N GLU A 11 -4.64 9.32 3.18
CA GLU A 11 -4.87 10.07 1.95
C GLU A 11 -4.63 9.21 0.71
N ILE A 12 -3.57 8.41 0.72
CA ILE A 12 -3.25 7.49 -0.38
C ILE A 12 -4.31 6.41 -0.51
N ALA A 13 -4.75 5.84 0.62
CA ALA A 13 -5.79 4.81 0.63
C ALA A 13 -7.12 5.33 0.08
N LEU A 14 -7.50 6.56 0.42
CA LEU A 14 -8.71 7.19 -0.12
C LEU A 14 -8.63 7.34 -1.64
N TRP A 15 -7.48 7.75 -2.15
CA TRP A 15 -7.28 7.88 -3.60
C TRP A 15 -7.44 6.52 -4.29
N LEU A 16 -6.76 5.49 -3.77
CA LEU A 16 -6.82 4.14 -4.34
C LEU A 16 -8.25 3.59 -4.32
N LYS A 17 -8.95 3.77 -3.22
CA LYS A 17 -10.33 3.30 -3.07
C LYS A 17 -11.26 3.94 -4.09
N ASN A 18 -11.13 5.25 -4.28
CA ASN A 18 -11.98 5.97 -5.21
C ASN A 18 -11.57 5.73 -6.66
N TRP A 19 -10.28 5.59 -6.94
CA TRP A 19 -9.80 5.25 -8.28
C TRP A 19 -10.27 3.86 -8.72
N ALA A 20 -10.19 2.87 -7.82
CA ALA A 20 -10.67 1.52 -8.09
C ALA A 20 -12.13 1.50 -8.50
N ALA A 21 -12.95 2.38 -7.91
CA ALA A 21 -14.37 2.46 -8.19
C ALA A 21 -14.68 3.06 -9.56
N THR A 22 -13.72 3.71 -10.24
CA THR A 22 -13.92 4.24 -11.59
C THR A 22 -13.78 3.19 -12.67
N GLY A 23 -13.23 2.01 -12.34
CA GLY A 23 -13.02 0.94 -13.30
C GLY A 23 -14.25 0.09 -13.53
N ASP A 24 -14.13 -0.87 -14.47
CA ASP A 24 -15.18 -1.82 -14.77
C ASP A 24 -15.27 -2.85 -13.64
N GLU A 25 -16.46 -2.99 -13.04
CA GLU A 25 -16.70 -3.92 -11.93
C GLU A 25 -16.44 -5.38 -12.32
N ASP A 26 -16.60 -5.72 -13.58
CA ASP A 26 -16.43 -7.11 -14.06
C ASP A 26 -14.96 -7.50 -14.27
N GLU A 27 -14.05 -6.54 -14.35
CA GLU A 27 -12.65 -6.78 -14.67
C GLU A 27 -11.69 -6.67 -13.48
N SER A 28 -12.14 -6.14 -12.35
CA SER A 28 -11.28 -5.95 -11.20
C SER A 28 -11.69 -6.83 -10.02
N GLU A 29 -10.68 -7.39 -9.35
CA GLU A 29 -10.89 -8.04 -8.06
C GLU A 29 -11.38 -7.01 -7.03
N ASP A 30 -12.24 -7.45 -6.11
CA ASP A 30 -12.75 -6.57 -5.06
C ASP A 30 -11.60 -5.98 -4.23
N LEU A 31 -11.68 -4.68 -4.01
CA LEU A 31 -10.74 -3.99 -3.14
C LEU A 31 -11.17 -4.17 -1.68
N THR A 32 -10.44 -5.02 -0.97
CA THR A 32 -10.66 -5.32 0.45
C THR A 32 -9.62 -4.62 1.30
N ASN A 33 -9.80 -4.64 2.62
CA ASN A 33 -8.78 -4.12 3.53
C ASN A 33 -7.44 -4.84 3.34
N LEU A 34 -7.45 -6.18 3.22
CA LEU A 34 -6.22 -6.95 2.99
C LEU A 34 -5.51 -6.51 1.72
N LYS A 35 -6.23 -6.35 0.62
CA LYS A 35 -5.66 -5.89 -0.65
C LYS A 35 -5.12 -4.46 -0.52
N MET A 36 -5.87 -3.58 0.16
CA MET A 36 -5.44 -2.20 0.38
C MET A 36 -4.08 -2.15 1.09
N GLN A 37 -3.88 -2.97 2.12
CA GLN A 37 -2.62 -3.01 2.85
C GLN A 37 -1.45 -3.35 1.93
N LYS A 38 -1.64 -4.31 1.02
CA LYS A 38 -0.60 -4.71 0.08
C LYS A 38 -0.33 -3.61 -0.95
N LEU A 39 -1.38 -2.96 -1.44
CA LEU A 39 -1.22 -1.85 -2.39
C LEU A 39 -0.44 -0.68 -1.74
N LEU A 40 -0.72 -0.37 -0.48
CA LEU A 40 0.01 0.67 0.25
C LEU A 40 1.49 0.31 0.40
N TYR A 41 1.80 -0.95 0.71
CA TYR A 41 3.17 -1.42 0.81
C TYR A 41 3.91 -1.25 -0.53
N PHE A 42 3.32 -1.71 -1.64
CA PHE A 42 3.94 -1.57 -2.96
C PHE A 42 4.09 -0.11 -3.36
N ALA A 43 3.09 0.72 -3.06
CA ALA A 43 3.17 2.15 -3.34
C ALA A 43 4.33 2.80 -2.58
N GLN A 44 4.46 2.52 -1.29
CA GLN A 44 5.56 3.05 -0.48
C GLN A 44 6.92 2.58 -1.00
N GLY A 45 7.04 1.28 -1.27
CA GLY A 45 8.30 0.70 -1.73
C GLY A 45 8.75 1.27 -3.08
N ARG A 46 7.84 1.30 -4.04
CA ARG A 46 8.15 1.85 -5.37
C ARG A 46 8.45 3.34 -5.31
N TYR A 47 7.73 4.08 -4.47
CA TYR A 47 7.97 5.51 -4.31
C TYR A 47 9.35 5.78 -3.69
N LEU A 48 9.70 5.04 -2.63
CA LEU A 48 11.02 5.14 -2.00
C LEU A 48 12.14 4.85 -3.01
N ALA A 49 11.96 3.81 -3.84
CA ALA A 49 12.97 3.46 -4.84
C ALA A 49 13.11 4.54 -5.92
N GLN A 50 11.99 5.12 -6.34
CA GLN A 50 11.98 6.09 -7.45
C GLN A 50 12.40 7.49 -7.01
N TYR A 51 11.93 7.95 -5.85
CA TYR A 51 12.12 9.32 -5.41
C TYR A 51 13.07 9.48 -4.23
N GLY A 52 13.45 8.39 -3.57
CA GLY A 52 14.38 8.41 -2.44
C GLY A 52 13.77 8.83 -1.11
N THR A 53 12.52 9.30 -1.11
CA THR A 53 11.80 9.75 0.09
C THR A 53 10.47 8.99 0.21
N PRO A 54 9.88 8.90 1.42
CA PRO A 54 8.63 8.17 1.59
C PRO A 54 7.43 8.90 1.00
N LEU A 55 6.48 8.14 0.46
CA LEU A 55 5.20 8.69 0.02
C LEU A 55 4.35 9.09 1.22
N PHE A 56 4.39 8.29 2.27
CA PHE A 56 3.72 8.58 3.54
C PHE A 56 4.66 8.20 4.70
N SER A 57 4.44 8.82 5.86
CA SER A 57 5.28 8.60 7.05
C SER A 57 4.77 7.49 7.97
N ASP A 58 3.55 7.01 7.73
CA ASP A 58 2.95 5.96 8.55
C ASP A 58 3.83 4.72 8.56
N ARG A 59 3.91 4.08 9.74
CA ARG A 59 4.71 2.86 9.90
C ARG A 59 4.05 1.69 9.18
N ILE A 60 4.88 0.78 8.70
CA ILE A 60 4.46 -0.51 8.12
C ILE A 60 4.98 -1.60 9.04
N GLU A 61 4.11 -2.55 9.39
CA GLU A 61 4.44 -3.66 10.27
C GLU A 61 4.36 -4.99 9.54
N ALA A 62 5.17 -5.95 9.97
CA ALA A 62 5.15 -7.31 9.44
C ALA A 62 4.12 -8.13 10.22
N TRP A 63 2.96 -8.34 9.61
CA TRP A 63 1.89 -9.17 10.19
C TRP A 63 1.83 -10.52 9.49
N GLN A 64 1.03 -11.45 10.04
CA GLN A 64 0.92 -12.81 9.50
C GLN A 64 0.56 -12.86 8.00
N HIS A 65 -0.33 -11.97 7.56
CA HIS A 65 -0.78 -11.94 6.17
C HIS A 65 -0.03 -10.90 5.32
N GLY A 66 1.17 -10.54 5.73
CA GLY A 66 2.05 -9.64 4.97
C GLY A 66 2.22 -8.29 5.64
N PRO A 67 2.83 -7.32 4.92
CA PRO A 67 3.00 -5.97 5.43
C PRO A 67 1.67 -5.25 5.60
N VAL A 68 1.53 -4.48 6.67
CA VAL A 68 0.31 -3.76 7.01
C VAL A 68 0.65 -2.35 7.50
N VAL A 69 -0.15 -1.37 7.11
CA VAL A 69 -0.15 -0.02 7.70
C VAL A 69 -1.22 -0.03 8.79
N PRO A 70 -0.85 -0.16 10.08
CA PRO A 70 -1.83 -0.39 11.15
C PRO A 70 -2.91 0.68 11.25
N ASP A 71 -2.54 1.95 11.05
CA ASP A 71 -3.49 3.06 11.16
C ASP A 71 -4.60 2.95 10.12
N VAL A 72 -4.25 2.60 8.88
CA VAL A 72 -5.23 2.40 7.81
C VAL A 72 -6.01 1.11 8.03
N TYR A 73 -5.34 0.04 8.48
CA TYR A 73 -6.00 -1.22 8.76
C TYR A 73 -7.13 -1.06 9.78
N ARG A 74 -6.85 -0.36 10.88
CA ARG A 74 -7.86 -0.12 11.94
C ARG A 74 -9.02 0.72 11.44
N GLU A 75 -8.73 1.70 10.61
CA GLU A 75 -9.74 2.58 10.02
C GLU A 75 -10.69 1.81 9.10
N MET A 76 -10.15 0.88 8.31
CA MET A 76 -10.93 0.12 7.33
C MET A 76 -11.50 -1.19 7.86
N LYS A 77 -11.12 -1.60 9.06
CA LYS A 77 -11.53 -2.86 9.68
C LYS A 77 -13.04 -2.99 9.81
N TYR A 78 -13.73 -1.89 10.07
CA TYR A 78 -15.17 -1.90 10.30
C TYR A 78 -15.97 -1.49 9.06
N GLN A 79 -15.32 -1.28 7.93
CA GLN A 79 -16.00 -1.03 6.67
C GLN A 79 -16.41 -2.35 6.03
N PRO A 80 -17.32 -2.33 5.03
CA PRO A 80 -17.68 -3.54 4.28
C PRO A 80 -16.43 -4.21 3.72
N SER A 81 -16.49 -5.55 3.56
CA SER A 81 -15.37 -6.31 3.03
C SER A 81 -14.89 -5.78 1.67
N LYS A 82 -15.82 -5.34 0.82
CA LYS A 82 -15.48 -4.57 -0.38
C LYS A 82 -15.51 -3.10 -0.01
N LEU A 83 -14.36 -2.43 -0.10
CA LEU A 83 -14.26 -1.00 0.22
C LEU A 83 -15.01 -0.18 -0.84
N ALA A 84 -15.93 0.66 -0.38
CA ALA A 84 -16.76 1.48 -1.25
C ALA A 84 -16.12 2.86 -1.47
N PRO A 85 -16.37 3.50 -2.63
CA PRO A 85 -15.88 4.86 -2.84
C PRO A 85 -16.54 5.85 -1.87
N SER A 86 -15.85 6.95 -1.62
CA SER A 86 -16.38 8.06 -0.83
C SER A 86 -17.26 8.94 -1.71
N ASP A 87 -18.32 9.51 -1.13
CA ASP A 87 -19.13 10.49 -1.83
C ASP A 87 -18.31 11.77 -2.03
N ASP A 88 -18.45 12.38 -3.22
CA ASP A 88 -17.82 13.67 -3.54
C ASP A 88 -16.30 13.72 -3.32
N TYR A 89 -15.59 12.60 -3.60
CA TYR A 89 -14.14 12.55 -3.46
C TYR A 89 -13.46 13.45 -4.50
N ASP A 90 -12.55 14.29 -4.02
CA ASP A 90 -11.77 15.18 -4.87
C ASP A 90 -10.40 14.55 -5.19
N PHE A 91 -10.26 14.01 -6.41
CA PHE A 91 -8.98 13.46 -6.87
C PHE A 91 -7.87 14.52 -6.92
N GLY A 92 -8.23 15.78 -7.09
CA GLY A 92 -7.28 16.89 -7.10
C GLY A 92 -6.62 17.19 -5.76
N HIS A 93 -7.04 16.51 -4.69
CA HIS A 93 -6.39 16.63 -3.39
C HIS A 93 -4.91 16.18 -3.48
N LEU A 94 -4.60 15.20 -4.32
CA LEU A 94 -3.23 14.77 -4.58
C LEU A 94 -2.71 15.50 -5.83
N ASP A 95 -1.41 15.84 -5.83
CA ASP A 95 -0.80 16.47 -7.01
C ASP A 95 -0.76 15.50 -8.20
N LYS A 96 -0.60 16.05 -9.40
CA LYS A 96 -0.67 15.28 -10.64
C LYS A 96 0.41 14.21 -10.74
N ARG A 97 1.61 14.50 -10.26
CA ARG A 97 2.72 13.54 -10.28
C ARG A 97 2.39 12.33 -9.40
N THR A 98 1.88 12.57 -8.21
CA THR A 98 1.49 11.50 -7.29
C THR A 98 0.34 10.68 -7.86
N GLN A 99 -0.66 11.33 -8.46
CA GLN A 99 -1.77 10.61 -9.10
C GLN A 99 -1.26 9.71 -10.23
N SER A 100 -0.38 10.23 -11.09
CA SER A 100 0.19 9.43 -12.19
C SER A 100 0.97 8.23 -11.65
N PHE A 101 1.74 8.44 -10.57
CA PHE A 101 2.45 7.36 -9.89
C PHE A 101 1.49 6.28 -9.39
N LEU A 102 0.40 6.68 -8.74
CA LEU A 102 -0.59 5.75 -8.18
C LEU A 102 -1.38 5.01 -9.26
N VAL A 103 -1.65 5.66 -10.39
CA VAL A 103 -2.24 4.98 -11.54
C VAL A 103 -1.32 3.84 -11.99
N GLY A 104 -0.01 4.08 -12.01
CA GLY A 104 0.98 3.04 -12.33
C GLY A 104 0.96 1.89 -11.31
N ILE A 105 0.81 2.21 -10.02
CA ILE A 105 0.69 1.18 -8.97
C ILE A 105 -0.57 0.35 -9.20
N TRP A 106 -1.70 0.99 -9.44
CA TRP A 106 -2.96 0.29 -9.71
C TRP A 106 -2.85 -0.61 -10.95
N ASN A 107 -2.26 -0.10 -12.03
CA ASN A 107 -2.09 -0.87 -13.26
C ASN A 107 -1.16 -2.08 -13.07
N SER A 108 -0.17 -1.96 -12.20
CA SER A 108 0.80 -3.03 -11.95
C SER A 108 0.29 -4.10 -10.96
N TYR A 109 -0.48 -3.69 -9.95
CA TYR A 109 -0.83 -4.57 -8.83
C TYR A 109 -2.34 -4.73 -8.63
N GLY A 110 -3.15 -3.78 -9.08
CA GLY A 110 -4.59 -3.76 -8.82
C GLY A 110 -5.35 -4.94 -9.43
N GLN A 111 -4.80 -5.55 -10.46
CA GLN A 111 -5.39 -6.72 -11.13
C GLN A 111 -5.25 -8.01 -10.32
N TYR A 112 -4.33 -8.04 -9.36
CA TYR A 112 -4.09 -9.24 -8.56
C TYR A 112 -5.04 -9.31 -7.37
N SER A 113 -5.40 -10.54 -6.98
CA SER A 113 -6.19 -10.74 -5.76
C SER A 113 -5.38 -10.40 -4.51
N ALA A 114 -6.07 -10.17 -3.40
CA ALA A 114 -5.42 -9.96 -2.11
C ALA A 114 -4.49 -11.13 -1.76
N CYS A 115 -4.93 -12.36 -2.01
CA CYS A 115 -4.12 -13.56 -1.73
C CYS A 115 -2.86 -13.61 -2.59
N LYS A 116 -2.97 -13.25 -3.86
CA LYS A 116 -1.79 -13.21 -4.74
C LYS A 116 -0.79 -12.17 -4.27
N LEU A 117 -1.25 -10.97 -3.93
CA LEU A 117 -0.37 -9.92 -3.43
C LEU A 117 0.28 -10.32 -2.11
N ARG A 118 -0.48 -10.96 -1.21
CA ARG A 118 0.07 -11.50 0.04
C ARG A 118 1.22 -12.48 -0.26
N ASP A 119 0.98 -13.43 -1.16
CA ASP A 119 1.99 -14.44 -1.50
C ASP A 119 3.25 -13.79 -2.08
N MET A 120 3.09 -12.76 -2.91
CA MET A 120 4.22 -12.01 -3.43
C MET A 120 5.03 -11.37 -2.29
N THR A 121 4.36 -10.73 -1.32
CA THR A 121 5.06 -10.06 -0.21
C THR A 121 5.74 -11.04 0.72
N HIS A 122 5.23 -12.27 0.87
CA HIS A 122 5.84 -13.29 1.72
C HIS A 122 7.22 -13.73 1.21
N GLN A 123 7.50 -13.50 -0.07
CA GLN A 123 8.81 -13.79 -0.65
C GLN A 123 9.74 -12.57 -0.58
N HIS A 124 9.24 -11.44 -0.10
CA HIS A 124 10.01 -10.22 0.02
C HIS A 124 10.81 -10.21 1.32
N GLY A 125 12.11 -9.89 1.21
CA GLY A 125 12.99 -9.76 2.37
C GLY A 125 12.47 -8.84 3.46
N PRO A 126 11.91 -7.65 3.14
CA PRO A 126 11.37 -6.77 4.17
C PRO A 126 10.35 -7.45 5.09
N TRP A 127 9.41 -8.21 4.53
CA TRP A 127 8.44 -8.92 5.37
C TRP A 127 9.07 -10.12 6.07
N SER A 128 9.73 -11.01 5.34
CA SER A 128 10.26 -12.27 5.88
C SER A 128 11.30 -12.06 6.97
N ARG A 129 12.08 -10.98 6.86
CA ARG A 129 13.13 -10.64 7.82
C ARG A 129 12.58 -10.13 9.14
N TYR A 130 11.46 -9.40 9.11
CA TYR A 130 10.93 -8.72 10.29
C TYR A 130 9.71 -9.41 10.88
N PHE A 131 9.09 -10.33 10.14
CA PHE A 131 7.95 -11.07 10.67
C PHE A 131 8.41 -12.05 11.76
N ASP A 132 7.74 -11.98 12.91
CA ASP A 132 8.01 -12.87 14.04
C ASP A 132 6.65 -13.35 14.59
N PRO A 133 6.33 -14.66 14.47
CA PRO A 133 5.02 -15.16 14.93
C PRO A 133 4.85 -15.03 16.45
N GLY A 134 5.94 -14.89 17.21
CA GLY A 134 5.90 -14.69 18.65
C GLY A 134 5.73 -13.23 19.08
N LYS A 135 5.72 -12.29 18.15
CA LYS A 135 5.61 -10.86 18.45
C LYS A 135 4.53 -10.21 17.60
N ARG A 136 3.87 -9.21 18.17
CA ARG A 136 2.90 -8.39 17.44
C ARG A 136 3.55 -7.09 17.00
N GLY A 137 3.23 -6.66 15.80
CA GLY A 137 3.52 -5.31 15.34
C GLY A 137 4.99 -4.99 15.19
N VAL A 138 5.80 -5.92 14.70
CA VAL A 138 7.20 -5.63 14.40
C VAL A 138 7.26 -4.69 13.22
N GLU A 139 7.85 -3.50 13.43
CA GLU A 139 7.97 -2.50 12.37
C GLU A 139 8.99 -2.93 11.32
N ILE A 140 8.61 -2.75 10.04
CA ILE A 140 9.54 -2.89 8.93
C ILE A 140 10.16 -1.51 8.68
N PRO A 141 11.48 -1.33 8.87
CA PRO A 141 12.12 -0.02 8.65
C PRO A 141 11.96 0.43 7.20
N GLN A 142 11.72 1.73 7.00
CA GLN A 142 11.65 2.31 5.65
C GLN A 142 12.93 2.04 4.86
N ALA A 143 14.10 2.06 5.53
CA ALA A 143 15.37 1.78 4.87
C ALA A 143 15.40 0.37 4.27
N ALA A 144 14.83 -0.63 4.96
CA ALA A 144 14.77 -2.00 4.45
C ALA A 144 13.85 -2.10 3.23
N ILE A 145 12.73 -1.40 3.26
CA ILE A 145 11.79 -1.37 2.12
C ILE A 145 12.46 -0.71 0.92
N LYS A 146 13.07 0.45 1.13
CA LYS A 146 13.76 1.19 0.08
C LYS A 146 14.86 0.35 -0.58
N GLU A 147 15.68 -0.31 0.24
CA GLU A 147 16.78 -1.15 -0.24
C GLU A 147 16.26 -2.29 -1.13
N TYR A 148 15.19 -2.95 -0.67
CA TYR A 148 14.60 -4.07 -1.42
C TYR A 148 14.07 -3.60 -2.79
N PHE A 149 13.26 -2.54 -2.80
CA PHE A 149 12.62 -2.07 -4.05
C PHE A 149 13.61 -1.40 -5.01
N ALA A 150 14.76 -0.93 -4.52
CA ALA A 150 15.83 -0.41 -5.37
C ALA A 150 16.68 -1.54 -5.96
N GLY A 151 16.54 -2.77 -5.45
CA GLY A 151 17.32 -3.91 -5.90
C GLY A 151 16.68 -4.66 -7.07
N PRO A 152 17.41 -5.63 -7.65
CA PRO A 152 16.94 -6.37 -8.83
C PRO A 152 15.81 -7.36 -8.55
N GLU A 153 15.53 -7.67 -7.30
CA GLU A 153 14.51 -8.65 -6.92
C GLU A 153 13.11 -8.06 -6.75
N ALA A 154 13.01 -6.76 -6.81
CA ALA A 154 11.72 -6.09 -6.61
C ALA A 154 10.81 -6.16 -7.84
#